data_2030398ebc961f7136d3245959d317df
#
_entry.id   2030398ebc961f7136d3245959d317df
#
_cell.length_a   1.000
_cell.length_b   1.000
_cell.length_c   1.000
_cell.angle_alpha   90.00
_cell.angle_beta   90.00
_cell.angle_gamma   90.00
#
_symmetry.space_group_name_H-M   'P 1'
#
loop_
_entity.id
_entity.type
_entity.pdbx_description
1 polymer ?
#
loop_
_entity_poly.entity_id
_entity_poly.type
_entity_poly.pdbx_seq_one_letter_code
_entity_poly.pdbx_strand_id
1 'polypeptide(L)'
;MIGNKVVLDSNILILASKQELDISKLLSSYEKFYVSIVTYIEVLGYKNMSNEEIDIIKMFFYNIEIIDVDFEIAKIVITYKTQVIKKIKLPDAIILATAKHLGGVLLTRNTVDFTNIDEKVRIENI
;
A
#
# COMPACT_ATOMS: atom_id res chain seq x y z
N MET A 1 -3.73 14.87 -13.74
CA MET A 1 -4.38 14.63 -12.44
C MET A 1 -3.40 14.05 -11.46
N ILE A 2 -3.30 14.65 -10.30
CA ILE A 2 -2.45 14.13 -9.22
C ILE A 2 -3.08 12.84 -8.72
N GLY A 3 -2.25 11.80 -8.53
CA GLY A 3 -2.75 10.56 -7.96
C GLY A 3 -3.33 9.59 -8.95
N ASN A 4 -2.92 9.64 -10.20
CA ASN A 4 -3.27 8.59 -11.17
C ASN A 4 -2.89 7.21 -10.67
N LYS A 5 -1.73 7.12 -10.01
CA LYS A 5 -1.21 5.90 -9.44
C LYS A 5 -1.45 5.88 -7.93
N VAL A 6 -1.97 4.80 -7.43
CA VAL A 6 -2.13 4.63 -6.00
C VAL A 6 -1.52 3.31 -5.54
N VAL A 7 -0.78 3.36 -4.45
CA VAL A 7 -0.26 2.19 -3.76
C VAL A 7 -1.17 1.94 -2.57
N LEU A 8 -1.72 0.75 -2.47
CA LEU A 8 -2.65 0.38 -1.42
C LEU A 8 -1.91 -0.29 -0.27
N ASP A 9 -2.18 0.18 0.95
CA ASP A 9 -1.70 -0.50 2.15
C ASP A 9 -2.56 -1.74 2.42
N SER A 10 -2.01 -2.67 3.18
CA SER A 10 -2.65 -3.96 3.47
C SER A 10 -4.05 -3.82 4.07
N ASN A 11 -4.23 -2.86 4.98
CA ASN A 11 -5.51 -2.68 5.65
C ASN A 11 -6.62 -2.27 4.68
N ILE A 12 -6.31 -1.56 3.61
CA ILE A 12 -7.30 -1.18 2.60
C ILE A 12 -7.89 -2.44 1.94
N LEU A 13 -7.03 -3.38 1.55
CA LEU A 13 -7.48 -4.62 0.92
C LEU A 13 -8.27 -5.51 1.88
N ILE A 14 -7.83 -5.59 3.12
CA ILE A 14 -8.51 -6.38 4.14
C ILE A 14 -9.91 -5.81 4.41
N LEU A 15 -10.01 -4.50 4.58
CA LEU A 15 -11.31 -3.84 4.78
C LEU A 15 -12.22 -4.01 3.58
N ALA A 16 -11.66 -3.91 2.38
CA ALA A 16 -12.42 -4.12 1.15
C ALA A 16 -12.97 -5.55 1.06
N SER A 17 -12.17 -6.55 1.45
CA SER A 17 -12.60 -7.95 1.44
C SER A 17 -13.73 -8.23 2.43
N LYS A 18 -13.79 -7.47 3.51
CA LYS A 18 -14.83 -7.57 4.52
C LYS A 18 -16.04 -6.67 4.23
N GLN A 19 -16.03 -6.03 3.06
CA GLN A 19 -17.08 -5.12 2.62
C GLN A 19 -17.25 -3.89 3.55
N GLU A 20 -16.17 -3.49 4.20
CA GLU A 20 -16.14 -2.32 5.07
C GLU A 20 -15.67 -1.06 4.34
N LEU A 21 -15.39 -1.17 3.04
CA LEU A 21 -15.04 -0.06 2.16
C LEU A 21 -15.88 -0.11 0.89
N ASP A 22 -16.22 1.06 0.38
CA ASP A 22 -16.88 1.19 -0.92
C ASP A 22 -15.83 1.05 -2.03
N ILE A 23 -15.73 -0.13 -2.60
CA ILE A 23 -14.77 -0.46 -3.66
C ILE A 23 -15.05 0.33 -4.93
N SER A 24 -16.31 0.53 -5.27
CA SER A 24 -16.67 1.28 -6.48
C SER A 24 -16.14 2.70 -6.43
N LYS A 25 -16.26 3.34 -5.28
CA LYS A 25 -15.75 4.69 -5.07
C LYS A 25 -14.22 4.71 -5.15
N LEU A 26 -13.56 3.72 -4.56
CA LEU A 26 -12.11 3.59 -4.59
C LEU A 26 -11.62 3.42 -6.04
N LEU A 27 -12.22 2.51 -6.78
CA LEU A 27 -11.81 2.22 -8.15
C LEU A 27 -12.02 3.40 -9.09
N SER A 28 -13.01 4.24 -8.83
CA SER A 28 -13.28 5.41 -9.67
C SER A 28 -12.35 6.58 -9.38
N SER A 29 -11.64 6.56 -8.25
CA SER A 29 -10.79 7.68 -7.81
C SER A 29 -9.40 7.68 -8.41
N TYR A 30 -8.92 6.53 -8.90
CA TYR A 30 -7.56 6.38 -9.40
C TYR A 30 -7.56 5.56 -10.69
N GLU A 31 -6.52 5.77 -11.52
CA GLU A 31 -6.41 5.07 -12.79
C GLU A 31 -5.66 3.75 -12.67
N LYS A 32 -4.62 3.71 -11.83
CA LYS A 32 -3.76 2.53 -11.70
C LYS A 32 -3.55 2.17 -10.24
N PHE A 33 -3.66 0.90 -9.96
CA PHE A 33 -3.57 0.35 -8.61
C PHE A 33 -2.35 -0.55 -8.49
N TYR A 34 -1.59 -0.31 -7.42
CA TYR A 34 -0.36 -1.05 -7.13
C TYR A 34 -0.35 -1.50 -5.69
N VAL A 35 0.32 -2.58 -5.42
CA VAL A 35 0.69 -3.00 -4.07
C VAL A 35 2.15 -3.43 -4.07
N SER A 36 2.80 -3.25 -2.93
CA SER A 36 4.10 -3.87 -2.70
C SER A 36 3.93 -5.38 -2.58
N ILE A 37 4.97 -6.13 -2.96
CA ILE A 37 5.03 -7.57 -2.70
C ILE A 37 4.85 -7.86 -1.20
N VAL A 38 5.28 -6.97 -0.32
CA VAL A 38 5.06 -7.07 1.12
C VAL A 38 3.57 -7.07 1.45
N THR A 39 2.80 -6.20 0.83
CA THR A 39 1.35 -6.15 1.00
C THR A 39 0.69 -7.44 0.54
N TYR A 40 1.14 -7.97 -0.60
CA TYR A 40 0.65 -9.26 -1.11
C TYR A 40 0.85 -10.37 -0.07
N ILE A 41 2.05 -10.43 0.53
CA ILE A 41 2.37 -11.42 1.56
C ILE A 41 1.51 -11.22 2.81
N GLU A 42 1.40 -9.97 3.28
CA GLU A 42 0.63 -9.67 4.49
C GLU A 42 -0.84 -10.03 4.34
N VAL A 43 -1.43 -9.70 3.21
CA VAL A 43 -2.85 -9.89 2.97
C VAL A 43 -3.18 -11.38 2.80
N LEU A 44 -2.45 -12.10 1.96
CA LEU A 44 -2.68 -13.52 1.75
C LEU A 44 -2.18 -14.38 2.91
N GLY A 45 -1.26 -13.85 3.71
CA GLY A 45 -0.80 -14.50 4.94
C GLY A 45 -1.62 -14.18 6.18
N TYR A 46 -2.68 -13.41 6.05
CA TYR A 46 -3.53 -13.04 7.17
C TYR A 46 -4.45 -14.21 7.54
N LYS A 47 -4.30 -14.70 8.76
CA LYS A 47 -4.94 -15.95 9.19
C LYS A 47 -6.45 -15.85 9.44
N ASN A 48 -6.95 -14.65 9.70
CA ASN A 48 -8.34 -14.44 10.13
C ASN A 48 -9.27 -14.09 8.99
N MET A 49 -9.02 -14.65 7.80
CA MET A 49 -9.87 -14.43 6.64
C MET A 49 -10.63 -15.71 6.27
N SER A 50 -11.90 -15.54 5.96
CA SER A 50 -12.73 -16.62 5.42
C SER A 50 -12.30 -16.95 3.98
N ASN A 51 -12.72 -18.10 3.48
CA ASN A 51 -12.47 -18.47 2.09
C ASN A 51 -13.10 -17.46 1.13
N GLU A 52 -14.29 -16.95 1.45
CA GLU A 52 -14.94 -15.93 0.63
C GLU A 52 -14.13 -14.63 0.58
N GLU A 53 -13.60 -14.19 1.71
CA GLU A 53 -12.77 -13.00 1.78
C GLU A 53 -11.49 -13.17 0.99
N ILE A 54 -10.86 -14.34 1.06
CA ILE A 54 -9.67 -14.67 0.28
C ILE A 54 -9.97 -14.61 -1.21
N ASP A 55 -11.11 -15.15 -1.64
CA ASP A 55 -11.51 -15.12 -3.04
C ASP A 55 -11.70 -13.68 -3.54
N ILE A 56 -12.29 -12.82 -2.73
CA ILE A 56 -12.44 -11.40 -3.06
C ILE A 56 -11.07 -10.74 -3.23
N ILE A 57 -10.14 -11.00 -2.32
CA ILE A 57 -8.77 -10.48 -2.38
C ILE A 57 -8.07 -10.92 -3.68
N LYS A 58 -8.20 -12.19 -4.02
CA LYS A 58 -7.59 -12.71 -5.25
C LYS A 58 -8.17 -12.04 -6.49
N MET A 59 -9.46 -11.72 -6.48
CA MET A 59 -10.08 -10.96 -7.57
C MET A 59 -9.49 -9.55 -7.68
N PHE A 60 -9.23 -8.88 -6.56
CA PHE A 60 -8.60 -7.58 -6.59
C PHE A 60 -7.22 -7.63 -7.25
N PHE A 61 -6.43 -8.66 -6.97
CA PHE A 61 -5.09 -8.77 -7.51
C PHE A 61 -5.05 -8.97 -9.02
N TYR A 62 -6.16 -9.31 -9.67
CA TYR A 62 -6.21 -9.33 -11.13
C TYR A 62 -6.08 -7.93 -11.74
N ASN A 63 -6.48 -6.90 -11.00
CA ASN A 63 -6.49 -5.52 -11.48
C ASN A 63 -5.45 -4.65 -10.78
N ILE A 64 -4.58 -5.25 -9.99
CA ILE A 64 -3.57 -4.56 -9.19
C ILE A 64 -2.21 -5.10 -9.62
N GLU A 65 -1.29 -4.20 -9.93
CA GLU A 65 0.08 -4.60 -10.22
C GLU A 65 0.86 -4.78 -8.93
N ILE A 66 1.52 -5.91 -8.78
CA ILE A 66 2.36 -6.22 -7.61
C ILE A 66 3.79 -5.79 -7.93
N ILE A 67 4.36 -4.97 -7.06
CA ILE A 67 5.70 -4.40 -7.25
C ILE A 67 6.68 -5.10 -6.32
N ASP A 68 7.70 -5.72 -6.91
CA ASP A 68 8.78 -6.35 -6.17
C ASP A 68 9.65 -5.30 -5.48
N VAL A 69 10.32 -5.72 -4.42
CA VAL A 69 11.33 -4.88 -3.78
C VAL A 69 12.61 -5.02 -4.59
N ASP A 70 12.83 -4.09 -5.49
CA ASP A 70 14.04 -4.04 -6.28
C ASP A 70 15.14 -3.23 -5.56
N PHE A 71 16.27 -3.08 -6.21
CA PHE A 71 17.40 -2.38 -5.62
C PHE A 71 17.11 -0.90 -5.35
N GLU A 72 16.37 -0.25 -6.24
CA GLU A 72 16.02 1.17 -6.08
C GLU A 72 15.09 1.37 -4.88
N ILE A 73 14.09 0.53 -4.73
CA ILE A 73 13.21 0.57 -3.56
C ILE A 73 13.99 0.28 -2.28
N ALA A 74 14.89 -0.70 -2.32
CA ALA A 74 15.73 -1.03 -1.16
C ALA A 74 16.56 0.17 -0.70
N LYS A 75 17.13 0.93 -1.63
CA LYS A 75 17.90 2.14 -1.29
C LYS A 75 17.03 3.20 -0.60
N ILE A 76 15.80 3.38 -1.05
CA ILE A 76 14.87 4.31 -0.41
C ILE A 76 14.55 3.84 1.02
N VAL A 77 14.29 2.56 1.20
CA VAL A 77 14.03 1.99 2.52
C VAL A 77 15.21 2.24 3.47
N ILE A 78 16.43 2.02 3.00
CA ILE A 78 17.64 2.26 3.80
C ILE A 78 17.69 3.72 4.25
N THR A 79 17.38 4.66 3.36
CA THR A 79 17.32 6.07 3.71
C THR A 79 16.29 6.34 4.81
N TYR A 80 15.11 5.76 4.71
CA TYR A 80 14.08 5.91 5.75
C TYR A 80 14.52 5.34 7.10
N LYS A 81 15.22 4.23 7.09
CA LYS A 81 15.67 3.57 8.32
C LYS A 81 16.86 4.25 8.98
N THR A 82 17.70 4.95 8.22
CA THR A 82 18.95 5.52 8.73
C THR A 82 18.96 7.02 8.87
N GLN A 83 18.17 7.75 8.08
CA GLN A 83 18.27 9.22 8.00
C GLN A 83 17.03 9.95 8.51
N VAL A 84 15.95 9.23 8.84
CA VAL A 84 14.72 9.82 9.36
C VAL A 84 14.65 9.58 10.88
N ILE A 85 14.32 10.63 11.62
CA ILE A 85 14.26 10.57 13.08
C ILE A 85 13.14 9.65 13.56
N LYS A 86 11.95 9.77 12.95
CA LYS A 86 10.80 8.94 13.29
C LYS A 86 11.06 7.51 12.88
N LYS A 87 10.83 6.58 13.80
CA LYS A 87 10.97 5.15 13.50
C LYS A 87 9.81 4.68 12.63
N ILE A 88 10.14 3.86 11.64
CA ILE A 88 9.17 3.21 10.77
C ILE A 88 9.50 1.73 10.70
N LYS A 89 8.48 0.89 10.78
CA LYS A 89 8.64 -0.57 10.68
C LYS A 89 9.04 -0.94 9.25
N LEU A 90 9.79 -2.01 9.11
CA LEU A 90 10.30 -2.43 7.80
C LEU A 90 9.20 -2.62 6.75
N PRO A 91 8.09 -3.32 7.03
CA PRO A 91 7.03 -3.46 6.03
C PRO A 91 6.46 -2.10 5.59
N ASP A 92 6.22 -1.21 6.53
CA ASP A 92 5.69 0.13 6.23
C ASP A 92 6.69 0.96 5.43
N ALA A 93 7.98 0.85 5.76
CA ALA A 93 9.03 1.54 5.00
C ALA A 93 9.07 1.06 3.55
N ILE A 94 8.88 -0.23 3.32
CA ILE A 94 8.85 -0.80 1.97
C ILE A 94 7.62 -0.29 1.20
N ILE A 95 6.47 -0.24 1.84
CA ILE A 95 5.23 0.25 1.22
C ILE A 95 5.38 1.73 0.83
N LEU A 96 5.89 2.54 1.75
CA LEU A 96 6.11 3.97 1.50
C LEU A 96 7.13 4.18 0.38
N ALA A 97 8.23 3.42 0.41
CA ALA A 97 9.27 3.48 -0.62
C ALA A 97 8.74 3.08 -2.00
N THR A 98 7.82 2.13 -2.04
CA THR A 98 7.17 1.73 -3.28
C THR A 98 6.37 2.88 -3.87
N ALA A 99 5.60 3.58 -3.06
CA ALA A 99 4.85 4.76 -3.49
C ALA A 99 5.80 5.86 -3.99
N LYS A 100 6.89 6.09 -3.28
CA LYS A 100 7.93 7.05 -3.68
C LYS A 100 8.52 6.70 -5.04
N HIS A 101 8.90 5.45 -5.22
CA HIS A 101 9.52 4.97 -6.45
C HIS A 101 8.60 5.11 -7.66
N LEU A 102 7.31 4.85 -7.48
CA LEU A 102 6.31 4.95 -8.55
C LEU A 102 5.84 6.39 -8.80
N GLY A 103 6.16 7.31 -7.91
CA GLY A 103 5.59 8.66 -7.97
C GLY A 103 4.10 8.67 -7.72
N GLY A 104 3.60 7.74 -6.89
CA GLY A 104 2.18 7.57 -6.61
C GLY A 104 1.78 8.06 -5.23
N VAL A 105 0.48 7.97 -4.99
CA VAL A 105 -0.13 8.26 -3.69
C VAL A 105 -0.15 6.98 -2.87
N LEU A 106 0.10 7.08 -1.58
CA LEU A 106 -0.10 5.96 -0.66
C LEU A 106 -1.48 6.10 -0.01
N LEU A 107 -2.32 5.09 -0.17
CA LEU A 107 -3.64 5.06 0.43
C LEU A 107 -3.63 4.09 1.62
N THR A 108 -3.98 4.60 2.80
CA THR A 108 -3.96 3.82 4.04
C THR A 108 -5.00 4.33 5.02
N ARG A 109 -5.42 3.47 5.95
CA ARG A 109 -6.23 3.87 7.10
C ARG A 109 -5.36 4.26 8.29
N ASN A 110 -4.06 3.94 8.26
CA ASN A 110 -3.11 4.19 9.34
C ASN A 110 -2.13 5.29 8.96
N THR A 111 -2.64 6.47 8.63
CA THR A 111 -1.80 7.58 8.14
C THR A 111 -0.68 7.93 9.11
N VAL A 112 -0.92 7.80 10.42
CA VAL A 112 0.07 8.16 11.43
C VAL A 112 1.36 7.33 11.32
N ASP A 113 1.27 6.10 10.84
CA ASP A 113 2.44 5.23 10.67
C ASP A 113 3.35 5.68 9.54
N PHE A 114 2.84 6.47 8.61
CA PHE A 114 3.55 6.87 7.39
C PHE A 114 3.90 8.35 7.33
N THR A 115 3.27 9.20 8.15
CA THR A 115 3.51 10.64 8.12
C THR A 115 4.86 10.99 8.73
N ASN A 116 5.43 12.13 8.30
CA ASN A 116 6.70 12.65 8.79
C ASN A 116 7.91 11.76 8.47
N ILE A 117 7.81 10.95 7.42
CA ILE A 117 8.92 10.14 6.92
C ILE A 117 9.45 10.73 5.61
N ASP A 118 8.57 10.96 4.64
CA ASP A 118 8.93 11.50 3.32
C ASP A 118 7.85 12.48 2.88
N GLU A 119 8.18 13.76 2.93
CA GLU A 119 7.25 14.84 2.57
C GLU A 119 6.85 14.83 1.10
N LYS A 120 7.64 14.17 0.26
CA LYS A 120 7.38 14.11 -1.18
C LYS A 120 6.36 13.06 -1.56
N VAL A 121 6.00 12.18 -0.63
CA VAL A 121 4.96 11.17 -0.86
C VAL A 121 3.65 11.66 -0.27
N ARG A 122 2.65 11.75 -1.12
CA ARG A 122 1.30 12.09 -0.67
C ARG A 122 0.66 10.87 -0.02
N ILE A 123 0.16 11.05 1.19
CA ILE A 123 -0.51 10.00 1.95
C ILE A 123 -1.97 10.40 2.10
N GLU A 124 -2.86 9.51 1.68
CA GLU A 124 -4.30 9.74 1.75
C GLU A 124 -4.95 8.71 2.66
N ASN A 125 -5.93 9.19 3.42
CA ASN A 125 -6.80 8.35 4.23
C ASN A 125 -8.13 8.17 3.50
N ILE A 126 -8.71 7.01 3.63
CA ILE A 126 -9.99 6.71 3.01
C ILE A 126 -11.10 6.59 4.04
#